data_bcd92c4db4f756be0f35eb18772226cd
#
_entry.id   bcd92c4db4f756be0f35eb18772226cd
#
_cell.length_a   1.000
_cell.length_b   1.000
_cell.length_c   1.000
_cell.angle_alpha   90.00
_cell.angle_beta   90.00
_cell.angle_gamma   90.00
#
_symmetry.space_group_name_H-M   'P 1'
#
loop_
_entity.id
_entity.type
_entity.pdbx_description
1 polymer ?
#
loop_
_entity_poly.entity_id
_entity_poly.type
_entity_poly.pdbx_seq_one_letter_code
_entity_poly.pdbx_strand_id
1 'polypeptide(L)'
;VNADLVARQGVVNAEVAVAMALGAVELLEGDLGIATTGVAGPGPSEGVDQGRVFVAAVMTQGGTTTSAVRELVLGGTRAVVRAAATRAGLALAHSLVEQSVEPSSRLNRTSADEAPLA
;
A
#
# COMPACT_ATOMS: atom_id res chain seq x y z
N VAL A 1 -9.93 -11.33 3.81
CA VAL A 1 -9.64 -11.51 2.37
C VAL A 1 -10.53 -12.62 1.84
N ASN A 2 -11.05 -12.42 0.65
CA ASN A 2 -11.98 -13.36 0.03
C ASN A 2 -11.26 -14.65 -0.33
N ALA A 3 -11.76 -15.78 0.17
CA ALA A 3 -11.14 -17.07 -0.07
C ALA A 3 -11.18 -17.47 -1.55
N ASP A 4 -12.22 -17.06 -2.28
CA ASP A 4 -12.32 -17.37 -3.72
C ASP A 4 -11.26 -16.57 -4.50
N LEU A 5 -10.99 -15.35 -4.11
CA LEU A 5 -9.95 -14.55 -4.74
C LEU A 5 -8.59 -15.21 -4.57
N VAL A 6 -8.28 -15.66 -3.35
CA VAL A 6 -7.02 -16.34 -3.06
C VAL A 6 -6.93 -17.63 -3.86
N ALA A 7 -8.01 -18.39 -3.93
CA ALA A 7 -8.01 -19.66 -4.65
C ALA A 7 -7.76 -19.45 -6.15
N ARG A 8 -8.29 -18.37 -6.73
CA ARG A 8 -8.14 -18.12 -8.16
C ARG A 8 -6.83 -17.47 -8.54
N GLN A 9 -6.31 -16.57 -7.70
CA GLN A 9 -5.19 -15.73 -8.05
C GLN A 9 -3.95 -15.90 -7.18
N GLY A 10 -4.05 -16.72 -6.12
CA GLY A 10 -2.97 -16.82 -5.15
C GLY A 10 -2.95 -15.60 -4.24
N VAL A 11 -1.91 -15.49 -3.42
CA VAL A 11 -1.82 -14.42 -2.44
C VAL A 11 -0.91 -13.27 -2.87
N VAL A 12 -0.11 -13.46 -3.92
CA VAL A 12 0.83 -12.43 -4.37
C VAL A 12 0.26 -11.73 -5.59
N ASN A 13 -0.61 -10.75 -5.35
CA ASN A 13 -1.18 -9.93 -6.41
C ASN A 13 -1.76 -8.64 -5.81
N ALA A 14 -2.07 -7.69 -6.70
CA ALA A 14 -2.56 -6.38 -6.29
C ALA A 14 -3.90 -6.43 -5.58
N GLU A 15 -4.81 -7.26 -6.07
CA GLU A 15 -6.16 -7.34 -5.48
C GLU A 15 -6.12 -7.88 -4.06
N VAL A 16 -5.30 -8.89 -3.82
CA VAL A 16 -5.15 -9.45 -2.48
C VAL A 16 -4.52 -8.42 -1.56
N ALA A 17 -3.52 -7.66 -2.03
CA ALA A 17 -2.89 -6.63 -1.20
C ALA A 17 -3.91 -5.59 -0.75
N VAL A 18 -4.74 -5.10 -1.67
CA VAL A 18 -5.79 -4.13 -1.33
C VAL A 18 -6.80 -4.74 -0.37
N ALA A 19 -7.23 -5.98 -0.64
CA ALA A 19 -8.20 -6.66 0.22
C ALA A 19 -7.66 -6.86 1.63
N MET A 20 -6.37 -7.16 1.76
CA MET A 20 -5.74 -7.30 3.07
C MET A 20 -5.74 -5.98 3.84
N ALA A 21 -5.39 -4.89 3.15
CA ALA A 21 -5.36 -3.58 3.79
C ALA A 21 -6.77 -3.14 4.22
N LEU A 22 -7.75 -3.37 3.36
CA LEU A 22 -9.14 -3.05 3.68
C LEU A 22 -9.64 -3.90 4.84
N GLY A 23 -9.32 -5.19 4.83
CA GLY A 23 -9.71 -6.10 5.90
C GLY A 23 -9.14 -5.67 7.24
N ALA A 24 -7.90 -5.18 7.26
CA ALA A 24 -7.30 -4.70 8.49
C ALA A 24 -8.03 -3.46 9.01
N VAL A 25 -8.38 -2.53 8.10
CA VAL A 25 -9.13 -1.33 8.48
C VAL A 25 -10.48 -1.71 9.08
N GLU A 26 -11.18 -2.64 8.43
CA GLU A 26 -12.52 -3.04 8.89
C GLU A 26 -12.48 -3.82 10.20
N LEU A 27 -11.57 -4.76 10.29
CA LEU A 27 -11.49 -5.62 11.47
C LEU A 27 -11.08 -4.86 12.72
N LEU A 28 -10.14 -3.93 12.57
CA LEU A 28 -9.59 -3.20 13.70
C LEU A 28 -10.20 -1.81 13.86
N GLU A 29 -11.19 -1.49 13.03
CA GLU A 29 -11.86 -0.19 13.04
C GLU A 29 -10.85 0.95 12.92
N GLY A 30 -9.87 0.77 12.05
CA GLY A 30 -8.84 1.76 11.81
C GLY A 30 -9.23 2.73 10.71
N ASP A 31 -8.42 3.76 10.54
CA ASP A 31 -8.62 4.75 9.50
C ASP A 31 -7.69 4.54 8.32
N LEU A 32 -6.56 3.91 8.55
CA LEU A 32 -5.54 3.68 7.54
C LEU A 32 -4.97 2.28 7.70
N GLY A 33 -4.97 1.53 6.63
CA GLY A 33 -4.41 0.18 6.61
C GLY A 33 -3.33 0.06 5.56
N ILE A 34 -2.31 -0.72 5.86
CA ILE A 34 -1.22 -1.00 4.94
C ILE A 34 -1.07 -2.51 4.87
N ALA A 35 -0.85 -3.02 3.67
CA ALA A 35 -0.62 -4.45 3.49
C ALA A 35 0.50 -4.67 2.49
N THR A 36 1.25 -5.74 2.68
CA THR A 36 2.24 -6.19 1.72
C THR A 36 2.03 -7.66 1.45
N THR A 37 2.21 -8.06 0.22
CA THR A 37 2.25 -9.46 -0.15
C THR A 37 3.31 -9.64 -1.22
N GLY A 38 4.13 -10.67 -1.11
CA GLY A 38 5.22 -10.84 -2.04
C GLY A 38 6.05 -12.07 -1.75
N VAL A 39 7.07 -12.24 -2.60
CA VAL A 39 8.01 -13.35 -2.47
C VAL A 39 9.36 -12.78 -2.04
N ALA A 40 9.65 -12.90 -0.75
CA ALA A 40 10.91 -12.39 -0.21
C ALA A 40 12.10 -13.29 -0.57
N GLY A 41 11.83 -14.56 -0.84
CA GLY A 41 12.86 -15.53 -1.19
C GLY A 41 13.33 -16.32 0.00
N PRO A 42 14.26 -17.25 -0.20
CA PRO A 42 14.93 -17.52 -1.49
C PRO A 42 14.01 -18.27 -2.45
N GLY A 43 14.13 -17.96 -3.72
CA GLY A 43 13.44 -18.64 -4.79
C GLY A 43 12.00 -18.19 -4.99
N PRO A 44 11.37 -18.63 -6.08
CA PRO A 44 9.98 -18.25 -6.40
C PRO A 44 8.97 -18.99 -5.53
N SER A 45 7.76 -18.48 -5.51
CA SER A 45 6.64 -19.11 -4.83
C SER A 45 5.37 -18.87 -5.64
N GLU A 46 4.55 -19.93 -5.78
CA GLU A 46 3.27 -19.84 -6.51
C GLU A 46 3.43 -19.29 -7.93
N GLY A 47 4.55 -19.59 -8.57
CA GLY A 47 4.82 -19.10 -9.92
C GLY A 47 5.24 -17.64 -9.98
N VAL A 48 5.48 -17.01 -8.84
CA VAL A 48 5.89 -15.62 -8.76
C VAL A 48 7.36 -15.55 -8.39
N ASP A 49 8.12 -14.73 -9.10
CA ASP A 49 9.55 -14.60 -8.87
C ASP A 49 9.89 -13.96 -7.54
N GLN A 50 11.06 -14.35 -7.01
CA GLN A 50 11.58 -13.73 -5.82
C GLN A 50 11.74 -12.22 -6.04
N GLY A 51 11.36 -11.44 -5.05
CA GLY A 51 11.49 -9.98 -5.10
C GLY A 51 10.25 -9.26 -5.64
N ARG A 52 9.28 -9.98 -6.12
CA ARG A 52 8.04 -9.36 -6.58
C ARG A 52 7.12 -9.14 -5.40
N VAL A 53 6.75 -7.90 -5.18
CA VAL A 53 5.99 -7.49 -4.00
C VAL A 53 4.90 -6.51 -4.41
N PHE A 54 3.73 -6.66 -3.80
CA PHE A 54 2.65 -5.67 -3.93
C PHE A 54 2.45 -5.02 -2.57
N VAL A 55 2.41 -3.69 -2.55
CA VAL A 55 2.11 -2.96 -1.33
C VAL A 55 0.84 -2.16 -1.57
N ALA A 56 -0.02 -2.12 -0.57
CA ALA A 56 -1.29 -1.42 -0.67
C ALA A 56 -1.53 -0.58 0.56
N ALA A 57 -2.24 0.52 0.37
CA ALA A 57 -2.72 1.34 1.47
C ALA A 57 -4.20 1.63 1.24
N VAL A 58 -4.98 1.60 2.29
CA VAL A 58 -6.41 1.89 2.26
C VAL A 58 -6.71 2.89 3.35
N MET A 59 -7.41 3.95 3.01
CA MET A 59 -7.79 4.98 3.98
C MET A 59 -9.29 5.15 3.94
N THR A 60 -9.92 5.18 5.12
CA THR A 60 -11.33 5.45 5.27
C THR A 60 -11.48 6.77 6.01
N GLN A 61 -12.20 7.71 5.40
CA GLN A 61 -12.37 9.03 5.98
C GLN A 61 -13.75 9.55 5.60
N GLY A 62 -14.55 9.85 6.60
CA GLY A 62 -15.87 10.42 6.38
C GLY A 62 -16.78 9.55 5.52
N GLY A 63 -16.70 8.25 5.67
CA GLY A 63 -17.51 7.32 4.89
C GLY A 63 -16.95 7.02 3.50
N THR A 64 -15.84 7.65 3.13
CA THR A 64 -15.19 7.43 1.84
C THR A 64 -13.97 6.56 2.02
N THR A 65 -13.84 5.55 1.16
CA THR A 65 -12.68 4.65 1.17
C THR A 65 -11.84 4.90 -0.07
N THR A 66 -10.56 5.16 0.15
CA THR A 66 -9.59 5.39 -0.93
C THR A 66 -8.51 4.35 -0.82
N SER A 67 -8.05 3.84 -1.94
CA SER A 67 -6.99 2.83 -1.94
C SER A 67 -5.92 3.17 -2.96
N ALA A 68 -4.73 2.65 -2.71
CA ALA A 68 -3.61 2.74 -3.64
C ALA A 68 -2.81 1.45 -3.52
N VAL A 69 -2.21 1.04 -4.63
CA VAL A 69 -1.40 -0.18 -4.66
C VAL A 69 -0.24 0.03 -5.61
N ARG A 70 0.91 -0.55 -5.26
CA ARG A 70 2.10 -0.52 -6.11
C ARG A 70 2.69 -1.91 -6.23
N GLU A 71 3.20 -2.20 -7.40
CA GLU A 71 3.97 -3.42 -7.63
C GLU A 71 5.44 -3.05 -7.64
N LEU A 72 6.26 -3.83 -6.92
CA LEU A 72 7.69 -3.62 -6.83
C LEU A 72 8.40 -4.87 -7.30
N VAL A 73 9.55 -4.68 -7.96
CA VAL A 73 10.43 -5.79 -8.31
C VAL A 73 11.76 -5.46 -7.65
N LEU A 74 12.08 -6.19 -6.59
CA LEU A 74 13.20 -5.86 -5.71
C LEU A 74 14.29 -6.92 -5.80
N GLY A 75 15.52 -6.47 -5.75
CA GLY A 75 16.66 -7.39 -5.66
C GLY A 75 17.11 -7.51 -4.21
N GLY A 76 18.01 -8.48 -3.98
CA GLY A 76 18.65 -8.63 -2.69
C GLY A 76 18.14 -9.81 -1.89
N THR A 77 18.57 -9.87 -0.64
CA THR A 77 18.22 -10.95 0.26
C THR A 77 16.78 -10.79 0.77
N ARG A 78 16.29 -11.82 1.42
CA ARG A 78 14.98 -11.76 2.06
C ARG A 78 14.85 -10.56 2.99
N ALA A 79 15.89 -10.27 3.78
CA ALA A 79 15.86 -9.13 4.69
C ALA A 79 15.79 -7.81 3.94
N VAL A 80 16.52 -7.68 2.84
CA VAL A 80 16.51 -6.48 2.03
C VAL A 80 15.15 -6.27 1.37
N VAL A 81 14.56 -7.34 0.82
CA VAL A 81 13.25 -7.28 0.20
C VAL A 81 12.19 -6.83 1.21
N ARG A 82 12.22 -7.42 2.40
CA ARG A 82 11.24 -7.09 3.46
C ARG A 82 11.37 -5.64 3.91
N ALA A 83 12.60 -5.15 4.08
CA ALA A 83 12.83 -3.77 4.50
C ALA A 83 12.36 -2.79 3.43
N ALA A 84 12.64 -3.08 2.17
CA ALA A 84 12.22 -2.22 1.07
C ALA A 84 10.70 -2.20 0.93
N ALA A 85 10.05 -3.37 1.09
CA ALA A 85 8.59 -3.45 1.04
C ALA A 85 7.95 -2.62 2.15
N THR A 86 8.52 -2.69 3.36
CA THR A 86 8.02 -1.92 4.50
C THR A 86 8.11 -0.41 4.21
N ARG A 87 9.26 0.05 3.71
CA ARG A 87 9.42 1.46 3.39
C ARG A 87 8.46 1.89 2.29
N ALA A 88 8.29 1.06 1.27
CA ALA A 88 7.38 1.38 0.18
C ALA A 88 5.92 1.45 0.66
N GLY A 89 5.52 0.55 1.54
CA GLY A 89 4.17 0.58 2.09
C GLY A 89 3.92 1.83 2.92
N LEU A 90 4.88 2.21 3.75
CA LEU A 90 4.77 3.43 4.54
C LEU A 90 4.74 4.68 3.65
N ALA A 91 5.57 4.71 2.61
CA ALA A 91 5.58 5.83 1.68
C ALA A 91 4.25 5.94 0.93
N LEU A 92 3.68 4.81 0.54
CA LEU A 92 2.40 4.79 -0.15
C LEU A 92 1.29 5.32 0.76
N ALA A 93 1.28 4.89 2.02
CA ALA A 93 0.31 5.36 3.00
C ALA A 93 0.46 6.87 3.22
N HIS A 94 1.68 7.34 3.32
CA HIS A 94 1.95 8.78 3.48
C HIS A 94 1.39 9.57 2.30
N SER A 95 1.63 9.08 1.07
CA SER A 95 1.08 9.72 -0.13
C SER A 95 -0.43 9.77 -0.09
N LEU A 96 -1.06 8.70 0.36
CA LEU A 96 -2.52 8.63 0.41
C LEU A 96 -3.07 9.65 1.39
N VAL A 97 -2.44 9.79 2.55
CA VAL A 97 -2.83 10.78 3.54
C VAL A 97 -2.63 12.20 3.00
N GLU A 98 -1.50 12.44 2.34
CA GLU A 98 -1.23 13.75 1.73
C GLU A 98 -2.30 14.12 0.71
N GLN A 99 -2.71 13.17 -0.10
CA GLN A 99 -3.74 13.41 -1.12
C GLN A 99 -5.10 13.67 -0.53
N SER A 100 -5.32 13.31 0.73
CA SER A 100 -6.61 13.55 1.38
C SER A 100 -6.76 15.01 1.81
N VAL A 101 -5.67 15.79 1.80
CA VAL A 101 -5.73 17.20 2.12
C VAL A 101 -6.39 17.91 0.95
N GLU A 102 -7.41 18.71 1.24
CA GLU A 102 -8.16 19.39 0.20
C GLU A 102 -7.28 20.34 -0.59
N PRO A 103 -7.45 20.41 -1.91
CA PRO A 103 -6.65 21.31 -2.72
C PRO A 103 -6.65 22.75 -2.27
N SER A 104 -7.80 23.25 -1.79
CA SER A 104 -7.87 24.63 -1.32
C SER A 104 -6.95 24.86 -0.12
N SER A 105 -6.87 23.92 0.79
CA SER A 105 -5.97 24.01 1.91
C SER A 105 -4.51 24.02 1.48
N ARG A 106 -4.18 23.18 0.53
CA ARG A 106 -2.83 23.14 0.00
C ARG A 106 -2.46 24.42 -0.71
N LEU A 107 -3.37 24.95 -1.50
CA LEU A 107 -3.13 26.20 -2.20
C LEU A 107 -2.93 27.35 -1.23
N ASN A 108 -3.71 27.40 -0.17
CA ASN A 108 -3.57 28.43 0.82
C ASN A 108 -2.20 28.36 1.50
N ARG A 109 -1.76 27.18 1.83
CA ARG A 109 -0.44 27.02 2.43
C ARG A 109 0.66 27.46 1.48
N THR A 110 0.53 27.09 0.22
CA THR A 110 1.52 27.48 -0.77
C THR A 110 1.58 28.98 -0.93
N SER A 111 0.42 29.59 -1.06
CA SER A 111 0.36 31.04 -1.24
C SER A 111 0.89 31.79 -0.03
N ALA A 112 0.57 31.29 1.12
CA ALA A 112 1.00 31.96 2.33
C ALA A 112 2.46 31.74 2.59
N ASP A 113 2.87 30.62 2.15
CA ASP A 113 4.16 30.31 2.45
C ASP A 113 4.98 30.34 1.39
N GLU A 114 4.65 30.19 0.46
CA GLU A 114 5.17 29.98 -0.27
C GLU A 114 5.39 29.92 -0.96
N ALA A 115 5.28 29.92 -0.87
CA ALA A 115 5.34 29.56 -1.30
C ALA A 115 5.55 28.63 -1.78
N PRO A 116 5.53 27.98 -2.11
CA PRO A 116 5.29 26.98 -2.60
C PRO A 116 5.69 25.94 -1.94
N LEU A 117 5.60 25.72 -1.36
CA LEU A 117 5.83 24.82 -0.77
C LEU A 117 5.45 23.85 -1.17
N ALA A 118 5.01 23.96 -1.65
CA ALA A 118 4.39 23.20 -2.08
C ALA A 118 4.15 22.64 -1.87
#